data_d9f4230bfb8453e4c7cb74d4a0fc89ee
#
_entry.id   d9f4230bfb8453e4c7cb74d4a0fc89ee
#
_cell.length_a   1.000
_cell.length_b   1.000
_cell.length_c   1.000
_cell.angle_alpha   90.00
_cell.angle_beta   90.00
_cell.angle_gamma   90.00
#
_symmetry.space_group_name_H-M   'P 1'
#
loop_
_entity.id
_entity.type
_entity.pdbx_description
1 polymer ?
#
loop_
_entity_poly.entity_id
_entity_poly.type
_entity_poly.pdbx_seq_one_letter_code
_entity_poly.pdbx_strand_id
1 'polypeptide(L)'
;MKTIHNTKIIGIDHGYGNMKTANCCFPTGITAYDHEPLFTADMLVYGGRYYLIGEGHKEFAPDKIKDEDYYVLTLAAIANELKAENLTEAHIVIAAGLPLTWTSGQKADFRAYLMKNAEVEFVYKKTAYHIYIDDVRIYPQGYAAIASFATTLK
;
A
#
# COMPACT_ATOMS: atom_id res chain seq x y z
N MET A 1 -7.05 -2.69 -10.86
CA MET A 1 -5.97 -1.73 -11.17
C MET A 1 -6.20 -1.14 -12.55
N LYS A 2 -6.01 0.15 -12.70
CA LYS A 2 -6.25 0.89 -13.93
C LYS A 2 -4.94 1.38 -14.51
N THR A 3 -4.83 1.48 -15.84
CA THR A 3 -3.63 2.00 -16.50
C THR A 3 -3.99 3.22 -17.33
N ILE A 4 -3.26 4.33 -17.12
CA ILE A 4 -3.38 5.56 -17.92
C ILE A 4 -1.96 6.02 -18.26
N HIS A 5 -1.64 6.11 -19.57
CA HIS A 5 -0.32 6.56 -20.04
C HIS A 5 0.84 5.79 -19.37
N ASN A 6 0.71 4.44 -19.29
CA ASN A 6 1.69 3.55 -18.64
C ASN A 6 1.79 3.69 -17.11
N THR A 7 0.91 4.47 -16.50
CA THR A 7 0.83 4.60 -15.05
C THR A 7 -0.33 3.76 -14.54
N LYS A 8 -0.08 2.97 -13.51
CA LYS A 8 -1.10 2.13 -12.86
C LYS A 8 -1.74 2.91 -11.73
N ILE A 9 -3.06 2.95 -11.71
CA ILE A 9 -3.81 3.55 -10.61
C ILE A 9 -4.31 2.43 -9.72
N ILE A 10 -3.87 2.42 -8.47
CA ILE A 10 -4.21 1.39 -7.50
C ILE A 10 -4.99 2.00 -6.36
N GLY A 11 -6.25 1.60 -6.24
CA GLY A 11 -7.08 1.99 -5.10
C GLY A 11 -6.77 1.11 -3.90
N ILE A 12 -6.48 1.71 -2.75
CA ILE A 12 -6.17 1.01 -1.51
C ILE A 12 -6.99 1.61 -0.37
N ASP A 13 -7.89 0.82 0.19
CA ASP A 13 -8.60 1.19 1.41
C ASP A 13 -7.79 0.74 2.61
N HIS A 14 -7.37 1.70 3.43
CA HIS A 14 -6.65 1.46 4.68
C HIS A 14 -7.69 1.32 5.80
N GLY A 15 -8.18 0.09 6.00
CA GLY A 15 -9.22 -0.17 6.97
C GLY A 15 -8.70 -0.57 8.34
N TYR A 16 -9.58 -0.53 9.34
CA TYR A 16 -9.24 -0.93 10.70
C TYR A 16 -8.93 -2.42 10.82
N GLY A 17 -9.62 -3.24 10.07
CA GLY A 17 -9.44 -4.69 10.13
C GLY A 17 -8.75 -5.27 8.93
N ASN A 18 -8.90 -4.66 7.77
CA ASN A 18 -8.36 -5.17 6.51
C ASN A 18 -7.85 -4.07 5.60
N MET A 19 -6.81 -4.41 4.84
CA MET A 19 -6.36 -3.65 3.69
C MET A 19 -7.09 -4.21 2.48
N LYS A 20 -7.69 -3.34 1.65
CA LYS A 20 -8.48 -3.78 0.48
C LYS A 20 -8.03 -3.07 -0.79
N THR A 21 -7.90 -3.85 -1.84
CA THR A 21 -7.71 -3.35 -3.20
C THR A 21 -8.78 -3.96 -4.10
N ALA A 22 -8.76 -3.65 -5.39
CA ALA A 22 -9.74 -4.21 -6.34
C ALA A 22 -9.73 -5.75 -6.39
N ASN A 23 -8.55 -6.37 -6.24
CA ASN A 23 -8.38 -7.82 -6.39
C ASN A 23 -7.90 -8.52 -5.12
N CYS A 24 -7.73 -7.80 -4.02
CA CYS A 24 -7.11 -8.36 -2.82
C CYS A 24 -7.70 -7.79 -1.55
N CYS A 25 -7.74 -8.62 -0.53
CA CYS A 25 -8.14 -8.22 0.83
C CYS A 25 -7.30 -9.04 1.79
N PHE A 26 -6.62 -8.38 2.72
CA PHE A 26 -5.84 -9.07 3.75
C PHE A 26 -5.92 -8.32 5.08
N PRO A 27 -5.73 -9.03 6.22
CA PRO A 27 -5.84 -8.39 7.53
C PRO A 27 -4.81 -7.28 7.70
N THR A 28 -5.22 -6.21 8.38
CA THR A 28 -4.34 -5.11 8.76
C THR A 28 -3.49 -5.58 9.94
N GLY A 29 -2.49 -6.38 9.66
CA GLY A 29 -1.61 -6.94 10.65
C GLY A 29 -0.19 -7.00 10.10
N ILE A 30 0.79 -6.76 10.97
CA ILE A 30 2.18 -6.75 10.58
C ILE A 30 3.07 -7.06 11.78
N THR A 31 4.09 -7.88 11.56
CA THR A 31 5.13 -8.14 12.55
C THR A 31 6.48 -7.90 11.88
N ALA A 32 7.31 -7.06 12.50
CA ALA A 32 8.61 -6.68 11.97
C ALA A 32 9.72 -7.47 12.66
N TYR A 33 10.73 -7.85 11.88
CA TYR A 33 11.94 -8.53 12.38
C TYR A 33 13.18 -7.81 11.86
N ASP A 34 14.17 -7.63 12.74
CA ASP A 34 15.45 -7.00 12.37
C ASP A 34 16.41 -8.00 11.74
N HIS A 35 16.15 -9.29 11.89
CA HIS A 35 16.95 -10.38 11.35
C HIS A 35 16.11 -11.26 10.46
N GLU A 36 16.74 -11.95 9.52
CA GLU A 36 16.05 -12.90 8.65
C GLU A 36 15.49 -14.05 9.49
N PRO A 37 14.14 -14.23 9.55
CA PRO A 37 13.55 -15.37 10.24
C PRO A 37 13.82 -16.68 9.51
N LEU A 38 13.56 -17.80 10.20
CA LEU A 38 13.76 -19.14 9.61
C LEU A 38 12.87 -19.37 8.39
N PHE A 39 11.68 -18.77 8.36
CA PHE A 39 10.74 -18.91 7.26
C PHE A 39 10.42 -17.54 6.68
N THR A 40 10.89 -17.28 5.43
CA THR A 40 10.77 -15.98 4.79
C THR A 40 9.88 -15.98 3.54
N ALA A 41 9.30 -17.15 3.18
CA ALA A 41 8.60 -17.32 1.91
C ALA A 41 7.49 -16.29 1.66
N ASP A 42 6.75 -15.92 2.72
CA ASP A 42 5.62 -14.99 2.61
C ASP A 42 5.93 -13.61 3.17
N MET A 43 7.19 -13.30 3.40
CA MET A 43 7.58 -12.03 4.00
C MET A 43 7.82 -10.94 2.97
N LEU A 44 7.66 -9.70 3.43
CA LEU A 44 8.06 -8.51 2.70
C LEU A 44 9.38 -8.01 3.27
N VAL A 45 10.35 -7.78 2.41
CA VAL A 45 11.68 -7.26 2.79
C VAL A 45 11.81 -5.85 2.24
N TYR A 46 12.03 -4.90 3.14
CA TYR A 46 12.18 -3.49 2.79
C TYR A 46 13.10 -2.80 3.77
N GLY A 47 14.03 -2.01 3.26
CA GLY A 47 14.92 -1.22 4.09
C GLY A 47 15.76 -2.05 5.07
N GLY A 48 16.13 -3.28 4.69
CA GLY A 48 16.93 -4.16 5.53
C GLY A 48 16.16 -4.85 6.65
N ARG A 49 14.83 -4.72 6.68
CA ARG A 49 13.98 -5.35 7.67
C ARG A 49 13.02 -6.34 7.02
N TYR A 50 12.55 -7.28 7.81
CA TYR A 50 11.66 -8.36 7.37
C TYR A 50 10.31 -8.16 8.04
N TYR A 51 9.22 -8.27 7.25
CA TYR A 51 7.87 -8.03 7.73
C TYR A 51 6.97 -9.20 7.38
N LEU A 52 6.28 -9.73 8.37
CA LEU A 52 5.23 -10.72 8.16
C LEU A 52 3.91 -9.97 8.03
N ILE A 53 3.25 -10.10 6.87
CA ILE A 53 2.06 -9.34 6.51
C ILE A 53 0.81 -10.17 6.80
N GLY A 54 -0.21 -9.52 7.38
CA GLY A 54 -1.50 -10.15 7.64
C GLY A 54 -1.59 -10.87 8.97
N GLU A 55 -0.53 -10.86 9.76
CA GLU A 55 -0.52 -11.43 11.11
C GLU A 55 -0.25 -10.35 12.16
N GLY A 56 -0.79 -10.54 13.34
CA GLY A 56 -0.83 -9.52 14.36
C GLY A 56 -2.02 -8.61 14.12
N HIS A 57 -2.19 -7.64 14.98
CA HIS A 57 -3.28 -6.67 14.85
C HIS A 57 -2.70 -5.26 14.89
N LYS A 58 -3.06 -4.46 13.90
CA LYS A 58 -2.75 -3.04 13.89
C LYS A 58 -4.04 -2.26 13.78
N GLU A 59 -4.21 -1.30 14.66
CA GLU A 59 -5.30 -0.36 14.58
C GLU A 59 -4.86 0.80 13.69
N PHE A 60 -5.60 1.06 12.63
CA PHE A 60 -5.28 2.14 11.71
C PHE A 60 -5.67 3.49 12.32
N ALA A 61 -4.67 4.28 12.71
CA ALA A 61 -4.86 5.59 13.35
C ALA A 61 -3.85 6.61 12.81
N PRO A 62 -4.23 7.91 12.78
CA PRO A 62 -3.35 8.93 12.20
C PRO A 62 -1.98 9.06 12.84
N ASP A 63 -1.86 8.77 14.14
CA ASP A 63 -0.59 8.85 14.85
C ASP A 63 0.37 7.70 14.55
N LYS A 64 -0.13 6.64 13.89
CA LYS A 64 0.67 5.45 13.54
C LYS A 64 1.56 5.64 12.31
N ILE A 65 1.41 6.75 11.58
CA ILE A 65 2.25 7.03 10.41
C ILE A 65 3.70 7.36 10.78
N LYS A 66 4.01 7.38 12.07
CA LYS A 66 5.40 7.61 12.54
C LYS A 66 6.31 6.40 12.33
N ASP A 67 5.73 5.20 12.17
CA ASP A 67 6.51 3.99 11.90
C ASP A 67 6.34 3.56 10.43
N GLU A 68 7.01 2.49 10.04
CA GLU A 68 6.99 1.99 8.67
C GLU A 68 5.83 1.05 8.39
N ASP A 69 5.05 0.66 9.40
CA ASP A 69 4.10 -0.45 9.27
C ASP A 69 3.05 -0.22 8.19
N TYR A 70 2.39 0.94 8.20
CA TYR A 70 1.36 1.21 7.20
C TYR A 70 1.95 1.43 5.81
N TYR A 71 3.18 1.94 5.74
CA TYR A 71 3.90 2.05 4.49
C TYR A 71 4.16 0.67 3.88
N VAL A 72 4.62 -0.25 4.70
CA VAL A 72 4.89 -1.64 4.28
C VAL A 72 3.60 -2.37 3.90
N LEU A 73 2.52 -2.17 4.65
CA LEU A 73 1.21 -2.70 4.28
C LEU A 73 0.75 -2.19 2.92
N THR A 74 1.02 -0.92 2.63
CA THR A 74 0.72 -0.33 1.33
C THR A 74 1.56 -0.97 0.22
N LEU A 75 2.84 -1.22 0.47
CA LEU A 75 3.70 -1.93 -0.49
C LEU A 75 3.19 -3.34 -0.78
N ALA A 76 2.72 -4.05 0.24
CA ALA A 76 2.14 -5.38 0.06
C ALA A 76 0.88 -5.33 -0.80
N ALA A 77 0.02 -4.34 -0.58
CA ALA A 77 -1.19 -4.14 -1.39
C ALA A 77 -0.84 -3.87 -2.86
N ILE A 78 0.14 -3.02 -3.11
CA ILE A 78 0.63 -2.73 -4.46
C ILE A 78 1.18 -3.99 -5.11
N ALA A 79 2.00 -4.76 -4.39
CA ALA A 79 2.59 -5.99 -4.92
C ALA A 79 1.52 -7.00 -5.32
N ASN A 80 0.47 -7.14 -4.52
CA ASN A 80 -0.63 -8.05 -4.84
C ASN A 80 -1.32 -7.67 -6.16
N GLU A 81 -1.52 -6.36 -6.38
CA GLU A 81 -2.14 -5.88 -7.63
C GLU A 81 -1.21 -6.05 -8.83
N LEU A 82 0.08 -5.78 -8.67
CA LEU A 82 1.05 -5.99 -9.75
C LEU A 82 1.18 -7.46 -10.10
N LYS A 83 1.20 -8.33 -9.10
CA LYS A 83 1.30 -9.78 -9.33
C LYS A 83 0.09 -10.29 -10.12
N ALA A 84 -1.10 -9.77 -9.87
CA ALA A 84 -2.31 -10.15 -10.60
C ALA A 84 -2.19 -9.86 -12.11
N GLU A 85 -1.35 -8.90 -12.51
CA GLU A 85 -1.08 -8.57 -13.90
C GLU A 85 0.30 -9.05 -14.37
N ASN A 86 0.99 -9.86 -13.59
CA ASN A 86 2.33 -10.38 -13.89
C ASN A 86 3.37 -9.27 -14.10
N LEU A 87 3.25 -8.20 -13.31
CA LEU A 87 4.17 -7.06 -13.35
C LEU A 87 5.05 -7.04 -12.12
N THR A 88 6.30 -6.64 -12.29
CA THR A 88 7.27 -6.44 -11.19
C THR A 88 7.81 -5.02 -11.15
N GLU A 89 7.52 -4.22 -12.18
CA GLU A 89 7.92 -2.82 -12.26
C GLU A 89 6.77 -2.00 -12.79
N ALA A 90 6.52 -0.84 -12.18
CA ALA A 90 5.46 0.06 -12.65
C ALA A 90 5.59 1.45 -12.04
N HIS A 91 5.05 2.43 -12.77
CA HIS A 91 4.74 3.75 -12.23
C HIS A 91 3.34 3.69 -11.64
N ILE A 92 3.17 4.23 -10.44
CA ILE A 92 1.94 4.04 -9.67
C ILE A 92 1.40 5.38 -9.16
N VAL A 93 0.09 5.54 -9.29
CA VAL A 93 -0.68 6.55 -8.55
C VAL A 93 -1.50 5.77 -7.53
N ILE A 94 -1.34 6.10 -6.27
CA ILE A 94 -2.11 5.47 -5.19
C ILE A 94 -3.37 6.30 -4.95
N ALA A 95 -4.53 5.66 -5.01
CA ALA A 95 -5.79 6.24 -4.57
C ALA A 95 -6.10 5.67 -3.19
N ALA A 96 -5.74 6.42 -2.14
CA ALA A 96 -5.86 5.95 -0.77
C ALA A 96 -7.21 6.31 -0.17
N GLY A 97 -7.94 5.31 0.33
CA GLY A 97 -9.20 5.50 1.04
C GLY A 97 -8.97 5.62 2.53
N LEU A 98 -9.42 6.71 3.12
CA LEU A 98 -9.26 7.01 4.54
C LEU A 98 -10.61 7.21 5.23
N PRO A 99 -10.70 6.95 6.55
CA PRO A 99 -11.93 7.23 7.30
C PRO A 99 -12.34 8.69 7.20
N LEU A 100 -13.64 8.94 7.13
CA LEU A 100 -14.20 10.30 7.05
C LEU A 100 -13.88 11.14 8.28
N THR A 101 -13.55 10.50 9.40
CA THR A 101 -13.23 11.20 10.65
C THR A 101 -11.86 11.89 10.64
N TRP A 102 -11.02 11.58 9.65
CA TRP A 102 -9.71 12.21 9.56
C TRP A 102 -9.82 13.66 9.12
N THR A 103 -9.04 14.54 9.77
CA THR A 103 -8.98 15.96 9.42
C THR A 103 -8.20 16.17 8.12
N SER A 104 -8.32 17.38 7.55
CA SER A 104 -7.54 17.74 6.36
C SER A 104 -6.04 17.66 6.61
N GLY A 105 -5.59 18.07 7.80
CA GLY A 105 -4.17 17.97 8.18
C GLY A 105 -3.70 16.54 8.27
N GLN A 106 -4.51 15.65 8.86
CA GLN A 106 -4.18 14.24 8.95
C GLN A 106 -4.10 13.57 7.58
N LYS A 107 -5.02 13.93 6.68
CA LYS A 107 -5.00 13.43 5.29
C LYS A 107 -3.75 13.90 4.55
N ALA A 108 -3.36 15.17 4.73
CA ALA A 108 -2.16 15.72 4.11
C ALA A 108 -0.90 15.02 4.64
N ASP A 109 -0.84 14.74 5.93
CA ASP A 109 0.28 14.02 6.54
C ASP A 109 0.39 12.61 5.99
N PHE A 110 -0.73 11.92 5.84
CA PHE A 110 -0.75 10.56 5.30
C PHE A 110 -0.33 10.54 3.83
N ARG A 111 -0.78 11.52 3.05
CA ARG A 111 -0.34 11.66 1.67
C ARG A 111 1.18 11.84 1.58
N ALA A 112 1.74 12.74 2.37
CA ALA A 112 3.18 12.96 2.43
C ALA A 112 3.93 11.71 2.86
N TYR A 113 3.38 10.98 3.82
CA TYR A 113 3.93 9.72 4.30
C TYR A 113 4.03 8.67 3.17
N LEU A 114 2.98 8.50 2.38
CA LEU A 114 3.00 7.56 1.27
C LEU A 114 3.88 8.03 0.11
N MET A 115 4.13 9.31 0.00
CA MET A 115 4.97 9.89 -1.06
C MET A 115 6.43 10.09 -0.64
N LYS A 116 6.82 9.65 0.55
CA LYS A 116 8.16 9.92 1.08
C LYS A 116 9.30 9.38 0.22
N ASN A 117 9.04 8.36 -0.59
CA ASN A 117 10.02 7.82 -1.53
C ASN A 117 9.41 7.83 -2.93
N ALA A 118 10.07 8.51 -3.87
CA ALA A 118 9.62 8.53 -5.25
C ALA A 118 9.84 7.19 -5.94
N GLU A 119 10.84 6.45 -5.51
CA GLU A 119 11.22 5.16 -6.07
C GLU A 119 11.43 4.17 -4.91
N VAL A 120 10.88 2.98 -5.03
CA VAL A 120 10.94 1.97 -3.97
C VAL A 120 11.27 0.61 -4.56
N GLU A 121 12.25 -0.06 -3.96
CA GLU A 121 12.57 -1.44 -4.27
C GLU A 121 12.29 -2.29 -3.03
N PHE A 122 11.60 -3.39 -3.21
CA PHE A 122 11.28 -4.30 -2.12
C PHE A 122 11.04 -5.71 -2.67
N VAL A 123 11.06 -6.69 -1.78
CA VAL A 123 10.78 -8.08 -2.11
C VAL A 123 9.54 -8.51 -1.34
N TYR A 124 8.60 -9.16 -2.00
CA TYR A 124 7.43 -9.72 -1.35
C TYR A 124 7.16 -11.11 -1.91
N LYS A 125 7.05 -12.09 -1.00
CA LYS A 125 6.83 -13.51 -1.38
C LYS A 125 7.84 -13.98 -2.42
N LYS A 126 9.12 -13.64 -2.18
CA LYS A 126 10.27 -13.99 -3.02
C LYS A 126 10.30 -13.32 -4.39
N THR A 127 9.41 -12.39 -4.67
CA THR A 127 9.40 -11.62 -5.92
C THR A 127 9.91 -10.21 -5.65
N ALA A 128 10.90 -9.78 -6.42
CA ALA A 128 11.43 -8.42 -6.33
C ALA A 128 10.56 -7.46 -7.13
N TYR A 129 10.19 -6.35 -6.51
CA TYR A 129 9.40 -5.29 -7.13
C TYR A 129 10.17 -3.99 -7.15
N HIS A 130 9.99 -3.23 -8.22
CA HIS A 130 10.59 -1.91 -8.38
C HIS A 130 9.48 -0.97 -8.84
N ILE A 131 9.08 -0.05 -7.99
CA ILE A 131 7.95 0.84 -8.26
C ILE A 131 8.36 2.30 -8.15
N TYR A 132 7.63 3.15 -8.88
CA TYR A 132 7.74 4.60 -8.83
C TYR A 132 6.40 5.13 -8.36
N ILE A 133 6.38 5.90 -7.27
CA ILE A 133 5.17 6.52 -6.76
C ILE A 133 5.06 7.91 -7.37
N ASP A 134 4.24 8.03 -8.40
CA ASP A 134 4.09 9.28 -9.14
C ASP A 134 3.19 10.27 -8.40
N ASP A 135 2.17 9.78 -7.72
CA ASP A 135 1.25 10.61 -6.95
C ASP A 135 0.47 9.78 -5.96
N VAL A 136 -0.08 10.43 -4.95
CA VAL A 136 -1.02 9.84 -4.00
C VAL A 136 -2.23 10.76 -3.90
N ARG A 137 -3.41 10.22 -4.08
CA ARG A 137 -4.68 10.95 -3.96
C ARG A 137 -5.49 10.35 -2.85
N ILE A 138 -6.11 11.19 -2.03
CA ILE A 138 -6.86 10.77 -0.87
C ILE A 138 -8.36 10.85 -1.18
N TYR A 139 -9.07 9.77 -0.85
CA TYR A 139 -10.51 9.65 -1.03
C TYR A 139 -11.14 9.16 0.27
N PRO A 140 -12.45 9.37 0.46
CA PRO A 140 -13.17 8.72 1.55
C PRO A 140 -13.06 7.20 1.43
N GLN A 141 -13.01 6.51 2.57
CA GLN A 141 -12.97 5.06 2.61
C GLN A 141 -14.15 4.47 1.84
N GLY A 142 -13.90 3.41 1.06
CA GLY A 142 -14.88 2.83 0.16
C GLY A 142 -14.85 3.39 -1.24
N TYR A 143 -14.32 4.59 -1.44
CA TYR A 143 -14.22 5.22 -2.76
C TYR A 143 -12.90 4.91 -3.47
N ALA A 144 -11.89 4.41 -2.77
CA ALA A 144 -10.57 4.18 -3.36
C ALA A 144 -10.63 3.19 -4.54
N ALA A 145 -11.39 2.12 -4.40
CA ALA A 145 -11.57 1.14 -5.48
C ALA A 145 -12.32 1.74 -6.67
N ILE A 146 -13.29 2.63 -6.41
CA ILE A 146 -14.09 3.30 -7.43
C ILE A 146 -13.26 4.37 -8.13
N ALA A 147 -12.38 5.05 -7.41
CA ALA A 147 -11.54 6.10 -7.96
C ALA A 147 -10.67 5.61 -9.12
N SER A 148 -10.23 4.35 -9.09
CA SER A 148 -9.46 3.76 -10.17
C SER A 148 -10.27 3.64 -11.46
N PHE A 149 -11.60 3.60 -11.39
CA PHE A 149 -12.48 3.64 -12.54
C PHE A 149 -12.89 5.07 -12.91
N ALA A 150 -13.13 5.91 -11.91
CA ALA A 150 -13.62 7.28 -12.11
C ALA A 150 -12.64 8.12 -12.94
N THR A 151 -11.34 7.89 -12.81
CA THR A 151 -10.32 8.61 -13.58
C THR A 151 -10.41 8.35 -15.07
N THR A 152 -11.11 7.31 -15.52
CA THR A 152 -11.31 7.03 -16.94
C THR A 152 -12.56 7.68 -17.51
N LEU A 153 -13.44 8.18 -16.67
CA LEU A 153 -14.68 8.81 -17.09
C LEU A 153 -14.55 10.30 -17.33
N LYS A 154 -13.38 10.84 -17.09
CA LYS A 154 -13.10 12.26 -17.29
C LYS A 154 -12.44 12.53 -18.61
#